data_b407cad8b4f08ff3154c09a8dd90e024
#
_entry.id   b407cad8b4f08ff3154c09a8dd90e024
#
_cell.length_a   1.000
_cell.length_b   1.000
_cell.length_c   1.000
_cell.angle_alpha   90.00
_cell.angle_beta   90.00
_cell.angle_gamma   90.00
#
_symmetry.space_group_name_H-M   'P 1'
#
loop_
_entity.id
_entity.type
_entity.pdbx_description
1 polymer ?
#
loop_
_entity_poly.entity_id
_entity_poly.type
_entity_poly.pdbx_seq_one_letter_code
_entity_poly.pdbx_strand_id
1 'polypeptide(L)'
;MESLVERSKIIEEARSWIGTRYHHQQCVKGVGCDCVGLVRACGNLVGIKYVEDWNYARTPDPPTMLRLLDKYLVKKSVTTMKPGDVICFRVQEDPCHLAIFTGTGIIHAYAKTVKKVIEQELTPYWLERIVRVYKFPGID
;
A
#
# COMPACT_ATOMS: atom_id res chain seq x y z
N MET A 1 -4.53 -19.11 -21.13
CA MET A 1 -4.94 -17.77 -20.70
C MET A 1 -4.73 -17.64 -19.18
N GLU A 2 -4.02 -16.62 -18.77
CA GLU A 2 -3.79 -16.41 -17.36
C GLU A 2 -5.04 -15.88 -16.68
N SER A 3 -5.34 -16.42 -15.51
CA SER A 3 -6.42 -15.92 -14.68
C SER A 3 -5.98 -14.62 -13.99
N LEU A 4 -6.88 -13.65 -13.94
CA LEU A 4 -6.65 -12.45 -13.14
C LEU A 4 -6.76 -12.79 -11.66
N VAL A 5 -5.96 -12.12 -10.85
CA VAL A 5 -6.06 -12.22 -9.40
C VAL A 5 -7.29 -11.44 -8.95
N GLU A 6 -8.11 -12.02 -8.11
CA GLU A 6 -9.29 -11.35 -7.58
C GLU A 6 -8.90 -10.28 -6.56
N ARG A 7 -9.60 -9.16 -6.60
CA ARG A 7 -9.36 -8.04 -5.67
C ARG A 7 -9.53 -8.46 -4.21
N SER A 8 -10.46 -9.38 -3.94
CA SER A 8 -10.65 -9.91 -2.59
C SER A 8 -9.40 -10.58 -2.05
N LYS A 9 -8.58 -11.18 -2.91
CA LYS A 9 -7.34 -11.83 -2.50
C LYS A 9 -6.29 -10.81 -2.04
N ILE A 10 -6.26 -9.65 -2.67
CA ILE A 10 -5.39 -8.54 -2.25
C ILE A 10 -5.76 -8.11 -0.82
N ILE A 11 -7.05 -7.92 -0.57
CA ILE A 11 -7.54 -7.50 0.75
C ILE A 11 -7.27 -8.59 1.78
N GLU A 12 -7.51 -9.84 1.43
CA GLU A 12 -7.25 -11.00 2.30
C GLU A 12 -5.77 -11.04 2.72
N GLU A 13 -4.87 -10.85 1.77
CA GLU A 13 -3.43 -10.80 2.05
C GLU A 13 -3.11 -9.64 2.99
N ALA A 14 -3.60 -8.44 2.69
CA ALA A 14 -3.34 -7.26 3.53
C ALA A 14 -3.86 -7.48 4.96
N ARG A 15 -5.05 -8.05 5.11
CA ARG A 15 -5.62 -8.34 6.42
C ARG A 15 -4.80 -9.35 7.22
N SER A 16 -4.13 -10.27 6.54
CA SER A 16 -3.29 -11.26 7.22
C SER A 16 -2.06 -10.64 7.88
N TRP A 17 -1.75 -9.38 7.55
CA TRP A 17 -0.64 -8.64 8.13
C TRP A 17 -1.04 -7.80 9.35
N ILE A 18 -2.33 -7.66 9.64
CA ILE A 18 -2.80 -6.84 10.76
C ILE A 18 -2.13 -7.28 12.06
N GLY A 19 -1.62 -6.32 12.83
CA GLY A 19 -0.87 -6.56 14.05
C GLY A 19 0.63 -6.66 13.87
N THR A 20 1.13 -6.80 12.64
CA THR A 20 2.57 -6.78 12.37
C THR A 20 3.11 -5.40 12.73
N ARG A 21 4.21 -5.36 13.49
CA ARG A 21 4.81 -4.10 13.94
C ARG A 21 5.36 -3.29 12.78
N TYR A 22 5.26 -1.98 12.89
CA TYR A 22 5.93 -1.09 11.94
C TYR A 22 7.44 -1.21 12.08
N HIS A 23 8.12 -1.44 10.96
CA HIS A 23 9.58 -1.45 10.91
C HIS A 23 10.04 -1.01 9.53
N HIS A 24 10.83 0.07 9.48
CA HIS A 24 11.31 0.65 8.23
C HIS A 24 12.05 -0.39 7.36
N GLN A 25 11.70 -0.44 6.08
CA GLN A 25 12.30 -1.33 5.08
C GLN A 25 12.16 -2.83 5.38
N GLN A 26 11.25 -3.23 6.25
CA GLN A 26 11.02 -4.63 6.55
C GLN A 26 9.72 -5.12 5.94
N CYS A 27 9.68 -6.39 5.56
CA CYS A 27 8.51 -7.03 4.98
C CYS A 27 8.51 -8.51 5.40
N VAL A 28 8.29 -8.75 6.70
CA VAL A 28 8.23 -10.11 7.29
C VAL A 28 6.98 -10.20 8.13
N LYS A 29 6.00 -10.99 7.67
CA LYS A 29 4.70 -11.11 8.33
C LYS A 29 4.86 -11.50 9.79
N GLY A 30 4.17 -10.78 10.68
CA GLY A 30 4.20 -11.03 12.11
C GLY A 30 5.45 -10.51 12.81
N VAL A 31 6.45 -10.04 12.08
CA VAL A 31 7.73 -9.55 12.64
C VAL A 31 7.87 -8.05 12.43
N GLY A 32 7.79 -7.59 11.20
CA GLY A 32 7.94 -6.17 10.91
C GLY A 32 7.59 -5.83 9.48
N CYS A 33 7.03 -4.63 9.28
CA CYS A 33 6.57 -4.19 7.98
C CYS A 33 6.38 -2.67 7.99
N ASP A 34 6.74 -2.00 6.90
CA ASP A 34 6.35 -0.61 6.69
C ASP A 34 5.27 -0.54 5.60
N CYS A 35 4.83 0.67 5.24
CA CYS A 35 3.74 0.82 4.26
C CYS A 35 4.13 0.28 2.87
N VAL A 36 5.37 0.45 2.47
CA VAL A 36 5.89 -0.10 1.21
C VAL A 36 5.94 -1.62 1.29
N GLY A 37 6.38 -2.17 2.42
CA GLY A 37 6.44 -3.61 2.63
C GLY A 37 5.08 -4.27 2.50
N LEU A 38 4.03 -3.65 3.03
CA LEU A 38 2.67 -4.17 2.92
C LEU A 38 2.23 -4.23 1.44
N VAL A 39 2.49 -3.17 0.69
CA VAL A 39 2.16 -3.13 -0.74
C VAL A 39 2.96 -4.20 -1.51
N ARG A 40 4.23 -4.39 -1.16
CA ARG A 40 5.07 -5.43 -1.75
C ARG A 40 4.48 -6.82 -1.50
N ALA A 41 4.06 -7.09 -0.28
CA ALA A 41 3.46 -8.37 0.07
C ALA A 41 2.23 -8.66 -0.80
N CYS A 42 1.36 -7.68 -0.97
CA CYS A 42 0.19 -7.81 -1.83
C CYS A 42 0.59 -7.97 -3.30
N GLY A 43 1.63 -7.25 -3.73
CA GLY A 43 2.13 -7.32 -5.10
C GLY A 43 2.66 -8.70 -5.47
N ASN A 44 3.15 -9.49 -4.50
CA ASN A 44 3.59 -10.85 -4.76
C ASN A 44 2.48 -11.72 -5.35
N LEU A 45 1.22 -11.44 -4.99
CA LEU A 45 0.08 -12.20 -5.50
C LEU A 45 -0.12 -12.03 -7.01
N VAL A 46 0.32 -10.90 -7.56
CA VAL A 46 0.20 -10.60 -8.99
C VAL A 46 1.53 -10.77 -9.72
N GLY A 47 2.50 -11.40 -9.06
CA GLY A 47 3.78 -11.74 -9.69
C GLY A 47 4.79 -10.62 -9.78
N ILE A 48 4.60 -9.52 -9.05
CA ILE A 48 5.61 -8.45 -9.02
C ILE A 48 6.82 -8.94 -8.24
N LYS A 49 7.96 -8.93 -8.90
CA LYS A 49 9.22 -9.31 -8.26
C LYS A 49 9.92 -8.06 -7.77
N TYR A 50 10.29 -8.07 -6.50
CA TYR A 50 10.93 -6.93 -5.88
C TYR A 50 12.43 -7.03 -6.01
N VAL A 51 12.97 -6.00 -6.62
CA VAL A 51 14.40 -5.84 -6.81
C VAL A 51 14.88 -4.68 -5.93
N GLU A 52 16.13 -4.33 -6.06
CA GLU A 52 16.79 -3.34 -5.22
C GLU A 52 16.20 -1.93 -5.32
N ASP A 53 15.33 -1.68 -6.31
CA ASP A 53 14.66 -0.39 -6.49
C ASP A 53 13.87 0.05 -5.26
N TRP A 54 13.49 -0.90 -4.40
CA TRP A 54 12.74 -0.60 -3.19
C TRP A 54 13.62 -0.17 -2.03
N ASN A 55 14.89 0.13 -2.31
CA ASN A 55 15.77 0.73 -1.32
C ASN A 55 15.48 2.24 -1.25
N TYR A 56 14.86 2.67 -0.18
CA TYR A 56 14.41 4.06 0.02
C TYR A 56 14.86 4.57 1.38
N ALA A 57 14.98 5.89 1.50
CA ALA A 57 15.34 6.52 2.78
C ALA A 57 14.21 6.39 3.80
N ARG A 58 14.53 6.60 5.07
CA ARG A 58 13.54 6.59 6.16
C ARG A 58 12.41 7.60 5.89
N THR A 59 12.75 8.75 5.33
CA THR A 59 11.78 9.72 4.83
C THR A 59 12.01 9.85 3.33
N PRO A 60 11.39 8.98 2.51
CA PRO A 60 11.61 9.01 1.08
C PRO A 60 11.05 10.30 0.48
N ASP A 61 11.76 10.86 -0.50
CA ASP A 61 11.23 12.01 -1.20
C ASP A 61 10.07 11.56 -2.10
N PRO A 62 9.00 12.38 -2.20
CA PRO A 62 7.84 12.02 -3.00
C PRO A 62 8.14 11.66 -4.45
N PRO A 63 9.00 12.40 -5.19
CA PRO A 63 9.32 12.02 -6.56
C PRO A 63 9.91 10.61 -6.70
N THR A 64 10.79 10.21 -5.80
CA THR A 64 11.39 8.87 -5.83
C THR A 64 10.35 7.80 -5.60
N MET A 65 9.50 7.97 -4.57
CA MET A 65 8.47 7.01 -4.25
C MET A 65 7.42 6.92 -5.37
N LEU A 66 6.99 8.05 -5.90
CA LEU A 66 6.01 8.05 -6.99
C LEU A 66 6.56 7.37 -8.25
N ARG A 67 7.85 7.54 -8.54
CA ARG A 67 8.49 6.87 -9.65
C ARG A 67 8.46 5.35 -9.49
N LEU A 68 8.72 4.85 -8.26
CA LEU A 68 8.65 3.42 -7.98
C LEU A 68 7.22 2.89 -8.14
N LEU A 69 6.24 3.63 -7.64
CA LEU A 69 4.83 3.25 -7.79
C LEU A 69 4.43 3.23 -9.26
N ASP A 70 4.81 4.24 -10.03
CA ASP A 70 4.51 4.31 -11.45
C ASP A 70 5.16 3.16 -12.23
N LYS A 71 6.30 2.67 -11.77
CA LYS A 71 7.01 1.56 -12.41
C LYS A 71 6.29 0.22 -12.21
N TYR A 72 5.80 -0.03 -11.01
CA TYR A 72 5.26 -1.35 -10.65
C TYR A 72 3.74 -1.43 -10.64
N LEU A 73 3.04 -0.32 -10.51
CA LEU A 73 1.60 -0.28 -10.40
C LEU A 73 0.98 0.53 -11.54
N VAL A 74 -0.34 0.41 -11.70
CA VAL A 74 -1.06 1.12 -12.77
C VAL A 74 -1.83 2.27 -12.15
N LYS A 75 -1.45 3.51 -12.53
CA LYS A 75 -2.12 4.71 -12.02
C LYS A 75 -3.55 4.81 -12.55
N LYS A 76 -4.45 5.27 -11.70
CA LYS A 76 -5.85 5.42 -12.06
C LYS A 76 -6.45 6.64 -11.39
N SER A 77 -7.68 7.00 -11.81
CA SER A 77 -8.40 8.12 -11.21
C SER A 77 -8.92 7.76 -9.83
N VAL A 78 -8.88 8.74 -8.92
CA VAL A 78 -9.48 8.60 -7.58
C VAL A 78 -10.96 8.22 -7.68
N THR A 79 -11.67 8.74 -8.68
CA THR A 79 -13.10 8.48 -8.85
C THR A 79 -13.43 7.04 -9.24
N THR A 80 -12.42 6.26 -9.66
CA THR A 80 -12.59 4.86 -10.05
C THR A 80 -12.02 3.90 -9.02
N MET A 81 -11.75 4.37 -7.82
CA MET A 81 -11.17 3.57 -6.74
C MET A 81 -12.04 2.37 -6.40
N LYS A 82 -11.41 1.19 -6.31
CA LYS A 82 -12.09 -0.08 -6.02
C LYS A 82 -11.34 -0.84 -4.93
N PRO A 83 -12.03 -1.76 -4.22
CA PRO A 83 -11.37 -2.60 -3.21
C PRO A 83 -10.13 -3.29 -3.79
N GLY A 84 -9.03 -3.27 -3.05
CA GLY A 84 -7.75 -3.85 -3.49
C GLY A 84 -6.83 -2.86 -4.18
N ASP A 85 -7.27 -1.63 -4.39
CA ASP A 85 -6.40 -0.58 -4.93
C ASP A 85 -5.43 -0.07 -3.87
N VAL A 86 -4.36 0.56 -4.32
CA VAL A 86 -3.35 1.18 -3.48
C VAL A 86 -3.61 2.69 -3.47
N ILE A 87 -3.68 3.27 -2.29
CA ILE A 87 -3.82 4.72 -2.14
C ILE A 87 -2.52 5.30 -1.62
N CYS A 88 -2.06 6.37 -2.25
CA CYS A 88 -0.93 7.16 -1.76
C CYS A 88 -1.46 8.43 -1.12
N PHE A 89 -1.11 8.65 0.13
CA PHE A 89 -1.53 9.82 0.91
C PHE A 89 -0.34 10.73 1.17
N ARG A 90 -0.63 12.02 1.33
CA ARG A 90 0.33 12.97 1.87
C ARG A 90 -0.09 13.30 3.30
N VAL A 91 0.69 12.83 4.26
CA VAL A 91 0.52 13.19 5.67
C VAL A 91 1.76 13.96 6.12
N GLN A 92 1.63 14.75 7.17
CA GLN A 92 2.65 15.71 7.56
C GLN A 92 4.03 15.07 7.78
N GLU A 93 4.07 13.94 8.45
CA GLU A 93 5.32 13.24 8.79
C GLU A 93 5.71 12.20 7.74
N ASP A 94 4.85 11.97 6.74
CA ASP A 94 5.07 10.96 5.73
C ASP A 94 4.45 11.47 4.43
N PRO A 95 5.25 12.14 3.56
CA PRO A 95 4.72 12.73 2.33
C PRO A 95 4.25 11.72 1.30
N CYS A 96 4.54 10.44 1.49
CA CYS A 96 4.08 9.40 0.58
C CYS A 96 3.73 8.14 1.38
N HIS A 97 2.58 8.16 2.05
CA HIS A 97 2.10 7.04 2.85
C HIS A 97 1.18 6.17 2.01
N LEU A 98 1.36 4.85 2.07
CA LEU A 98 0.62 3.89 1.26
C LEU A 98 -0.37 3.08 2.09
N ALA A 99 -1.50 2.76 1.49
CA ALA A 99 -2.53 1.92 2.10
C ALA A 99 -3.23 1.08 1.04
N ILE A 100 -3.84 -0.02 1.48
CA ILE A 100 -4.70 -0.87 0.65
C ILE A 100 -6.15 -0.49 0.93
N PHE A 101 -6.89 -0.13 -0.11
CA PHE A 101 -8.30 0.23 0.00
C PHE A 101 -9.17 -1.02 0.12
N THR A 102 -10.09 -1.04 1.10
CA THR A 102 -10.96 -2.20 1.34
C THR A 102 -12.35 -2.07 0.73
N GLY A 103 -12.68 -0.88 0.23
CA GLY A 103 -14.02 -0.54 -0.22
C GLY A 103 -14.69 0.46 0.71
N THR A 104 -14.41 0.41 2.01
CA THR A 104 -14.93 1.35 3.01
C THR A 104 -13.84 1.95 3.86
N GLY A 105 -12.65 1.33 3.89
CA GLY A 105 -11.56 1.77 4.73
C GLY A 105 -10.21 1.48 4.12
N ILE A 106 -9.18 1.50 4.96
CA ILE A 106 -7.81 1.27 4.55
C ILE A 106 -7.11 0.32 5.50
N ILE A 107 -6.20 -0.49 4.93
CA ILE A 107 -5.26 -1.30 5.71
C ILE A 107 -3.89 -0.72 5.43
N HIS A 108 -3.17 -0.36 6.50
CA HIS A 108 -1.87 0.27 6.33
C HIS A 108 -0.95 0.03 7.54
N ALA A 109 0.36 0.06 7.26
CA ALA A 109 1.36 0.02 8.31
C ALA A 109 1.63 1.47 8.72
N TYR A 110 1.14 1.87 9.88
CA TYR A 110 1.17 3.26 10.31
C TYR A 110 2.20 3.44 11.44
N ALA A 111 3.19 4.30 11.17
CA ALA A 111 4.30 4.54 12.11
C ALA A 111 3.89 5.39 13.31
N LYS A 112 2.86 6.21 13.16
CA LYS A 112 2.40 7.10 14.24
C LYS A 112 1.40 6.36 15.13
N THR A 113 1.28 6.77 16.35
CA THR A 113 0.36 6.28 17.39
C THR A 113 0.33 4.76 17.58
N VAL A 114 -0.12 4.00 16.58
CA VAL A 114 -0.31 2.56 16.70
C VAL A 114 0.93 1.74 16.38
N LYS A 115 1.80 2.22 15.50
CA LYS A 115 3.10 1.60 15.13
C LYS A 115 2.99 0.15 14.66
N LYS A 116 1.93 -0.15 13.93
CA LYS A 116 1.67 -1.51 13.38
C LYS A 116 0.70 -1.44 12.21
N VAL A 117 0.49 -2.57 11.56
CA VAL A 117 -0.52 -2.69 10.50
C VAL A 117 -1.90 -2.72 11.16
N ILE A 118 -2.78 -1.84 10.70
CA ILE A 118 -4.16 -1.74 11.17
C ILE A 118 -5.11 -1.59 10.00
N GLU A 119 -6.39 -1.86 10.26
CA GLU A 119 -7.48 -1.52 9.35
C GLU A 119 -8.33 -0.45 10.03
N GLN A 120 -8.68 0.62 9.29
CA GLN A 120 -9.50 1.70 9.83
C GLN A 120 -10.38 2.30 8.74
N GLU A 121 -11.36 3.10 9.14
CA GLU A 121 -12.23 3.78 8.20
C GLU A 121 -11.47 4.84 7.39
N LEU A 122 -11.90 5.02 6.15
CA LEU A 122 -11.40 6.09 5.29
C LEU A 122 -12.19 7.37 5.62
N THR A 123 -11.76 8.04 6.68
CA THR A 123 -12.41 9.25 7.20
C THR A 123 -12.10 10.47 6.33
N PRO A 124 -12.81 11.60 6.52
CA PRO A 124 -12.50 12.85 5.81
C PRO A 124 -11.03 13.26 5.96
N TYR A 125 -10.42 13.03 7.11
CA TYR A 125 -9.00 13.31 7.31
C TYR A 125 -8.14 12.65 6.23
N TRP A 126 -8.39 11.35 5.97
CA TRP A 126 -7.63 10.59 4.98
C TRP A 126 -8.05 10.95 3.55
N LEU A 127 -9.36 11.12 3.30
CA LEU A 127 -9.87 11.46 1.98
C LEU A 127 -9.23 12.74 1.43
N GLU A 128 -9.06 13.73 2.28
CA GLU A 128 -8.48 15.03 1.90
C GLU A 128 -6.98 14.93 1.57
N ARG A 129 -6.34 13.84 1.94
CA ARG A 129 -4.90 13.64 1.80
C ARG A 129 -4.52 12.68 0.70
N ILE A 130 -5.47 12.22 -0.09
CA ILE A 130 -5.18 11.34 -1.22
C ILE A 130 -4.43 12.13 -2.29
N VAL A 131 -3.27 11.61 -2.68
CA VAL A 131 -2.43 12.19 -3.74
C VAL A 131 -2.62 11.41 -5.03
N ARG A 132 -2.61 10.09 -4.96
CA ARG A 132 -2.74 9.20 -6.11
C ARG A 132 -3.38 7.88 -5.72
N VAL A 133 -3.97 7.22 -6.72
CA VAL A 133 -4.51 5.88 -6.59
C VAL A 133 -3.93 5.00 -7.68
N TYR A 134 -3.63 3.76 -7.33
CA TYR A 134 -3.07 2.77 -8.25
C TYR A 134 -3.86 1.47 -8.13
N LYS A 135 -3.81 0.67 -9.19
CA LYS A 135 -4.22 -0.73 -9.08
C LYS A 135 -3.00 -1.61 -9.32
N PHE A 136 -3.04 -2.82 -8.78
CA PHE A 136 -2.03 -3.81 -9.10
C PHE A 136 -2.21 -4.27 -10.55
N PRO A 137 -1.12 -4.52 -11.28
CA PRO A 137 -1.24 -5.17 -12.59
C PRO A 137 -1.77 -6.60 -12.39
N GLY A 138 -2.47 -7.14 -13.39
CA GLY A 138 -2.98 -8.51 -13.30
C GLY A 138 -4.25 -8.69 -12.50
N ILE A 139 -4.95 -7.61 -12.17
CA ILE A 139 -6.30 -7.64 -11.59
C ILE A 139 -7.27 -6.95 -12.56
N ASP A 140 -8.57 -7.19 -12.34
CA ASP A 140 -9.61 -6.63 -13.23
C ASP A 140 -9.75 -5.11 -13.17
#